data_08bb244829c446bc64e92d41d4357e29
#
_entry.id   08bb244829c446bc64e92d41d4357e29
#
_cell.length_a   1.000
_cell.length_b   1.000
_cell.length_c   1.000
_cell.angle_alpha   90.00
_cell.angle_beta   90.00
_cell.angle_gamma   90.00
#
_symmetry.space_group_name_H-M   'P 1'
#
loop_
_entity.id
_entity.type
_entity.pdbx_description
1 polymer ?
#
loop_
_entity_poly.entity_id
_entity_poly.type
_entity_poly.pdbx_seq_one_letter_code
_entity_poly.pdbx_strand_id
1 'polypeptide(L)'
;MEHWCQNEYQVTHQVTMHGTYENRYDVTILINGLPLVQVELKKRGLELKEAFNQVIRYHKHSYGAGLGLFQYVQIYVISNGVNTKYYTYSKEQDFKFTFYWTDEKNKRISDLEDFATTFLDKCHISKMITRYTVLHEGNKQLMVLRPYQYYAVERIIEKVKTSTTNGYIWHTTGSGKTLTSFKASQILSRIPKV
;
A
#
# COMPACT_ATOMS: atom_id res chain seq x y z
N MET A 1 -9.28 2.97 21.25
CA MET A 1 -8.30 2.31 20.34
C MET A 1 -9.00 2.04 19.03
N GLU A 2 -8.43 2.47 17.92
CA GLU A 2 -9.08 2.27 16.62
C GLU A 2 -9.13 0.76 16.27
N HIS A 3 -10.22 0.32 15.66
CA HIS A 3 -10.45 -1.11 15.35
C HIS A 3 -9.35 -1.75 14.49
N TRP A 4 -8.66 -0.97 13.64
CA TRP A 4 -7.56 -1.46 12.79
C TRP A 4 -6.36 -2.00 13.57
N CYS A 5 -6.13 -1.50 14.79
CA CYS A 5 -5.02 -1.91 15.64
C CYS A 5 -5.28 -3.22 16.39
N GLN A 6 -6.50 -3.76 16.31
CA GLN A 6 -6.92 -4.98 17.03
C GLN A 6 -6.64 -6.26 16.24
N ASN A 7 -6.18 -6.13 14.97
CA ASN A 7 -5.80 -7.28 14.16
C ASN A 7 -4.55 -7.97 14.73
N GLU A 8 -4.45 -9.28 14.48
CA GLU A 8 -3.25 -10.04 14.77
C GLU A 8 -2.23 -9.86 13.63
N TYR A 9 -0.98 -9.53 13.99
CA TYR A 9 0.09 -9.29 13.04
C TYR A 9 1.22 -10.27 13.25
N GLN A 10 1.67 -10.85 12.16
CA GLN A 10 2.80 -11.76 12.13
C GLN A 10 3.74 -11.33 11.00
N VAL A 11 5.04 -11.46 11.23
CA VAL A 11 6.07 -11.23 10.22
C VAL A 11 6.82 -12.53 10.02
N THR A 12 6.91 -12.97 8.78
CA THR A 12 7.74 -14.09 8.38
C THR A 12 8.76 -13.66 7.35
N HIS A 13 9.87 -14.35 7.28
CA HIS A 13 10.95 -14.07 6.34
C HIS A 13 11.42 -15.33 5.64
N GLN A 14 11.99 -15.16 4.45
CA GLN A 14 12.59 -16.22 3.64
C GLN A 14 11.62 -17.40 3.39
N VAL A 15 10.35 -17.09 3.13
CA VAL A 15 9.34 -18.10 2.79
C VAL A 15 9.66 -18.67 1.42
N THR A 16 9.94 -19.96 1.37
CA THR A 16 10.16 -20.67 0.12
C THR A 16 8.84 -21.19 -0.42
N MET A 17 8.55 -20.88 -1.66
CA MET A 17 7.38 -21.38 -2.38
C MET A 17 7.83 -22.26 -3.54
N HIS A 18 7.31 -23.49 -3.55
CA HIS A 18 7.51 -24.43 -4.64
C HIS A 18 6.38 -24.28 -5.66
N GLY A 19 6.71 -23.87 -6.85
CA GLY A 19 5.81 -23.72 -7.99
C GLY A 19 6.51 -24.23 -9.24
N THR A 20 6.28 -23.60 -10.39
CA THR A 20 7.05 -23.88 -11.62
C THR A 20 8.54 -23.62 -11.41
N TYR A 21 8.86 -22.68 -10.53
CA TYR A 21 10.20 -22.37 -10.03
C TYR A 21 10.14 -22.23 -8.51
N GLU A 22 11.23 -22.58 -7.85
CA GLU A 22 11.41 -22.28 -6.43
C GLU A 22 11.69 -20.78 -6.27
N ASN A 23 10.82 -20.10 -5.51
CA ASN A 23 10.96 -18.68 -5.19
C ASN A 23 11.04 -18.51 -3.68
N ARG A 24 11.92 -17.64 -3.25
CA ARG A 24 12.10 -17.27 -1.84
C ARG A 24 11.74 -15.80 -1.66
N TYR A 25 10.73 -15.55 -0.84
CA TYR A 25 10.24 -14.22 -0.52
C TYR A 25 10.98 -13.66 0.70
N ASP A 26 11.46 -12.41 0.61
CA ASP A 26 12.31 -11.86 1.64
C ASP A 26 11.55 -11.65 2.96
N VAL A 27 10.51 -10.83 2.96
CA VAL A 27 9.68 -10.59 4.16
C VAL A 27 8.22 -10.52 3.77
N THR A 28 7.37 -11.20 4.55
CA THR A 28 5.91 -11.17 4.39
C THR A 28 5.26 -10.77 5.70
N ILE A 29 4.34 -9.81 5.64
CA ILE A 29 3.52 -9.43 6.79
C ILE A 29 2.14 -10.06 6.61
N LEU A 30 1.77 -10.85 7.61
CA LEU A 30 0.45 -11.46 7.71
C LEU A 30 -0.42 -10.63 8.65
N ILE A 31 -1.67 -10.46 8.27
CA ILE A 31 -2.70 -9.83 9.09
C ILE A 31 -3.83 -10.84 9.22
N ASN A 32 -4.14 -11.27 10.45
CA ASN A 32 -5.07 -12.33 10.75
C ASN A 32 -4.78 -13.64 9.96
N GLY A 33 -3.49 -13.97 9.82
CA GLY A 33 -3.02 -15.16 9.11
C GLY A 33 -2.96 -15.04 7.58
N LEU A 34 -3.44 -13.94 6.97
CA LEU A 34 -3.38 -13.72 5.53
C LEU A 34 -2.15 -12.91 5.14
N PRO A 35 -1.35 -13.32 4.15
CA PRO A 35 -0.21 -12.55 3.64
C PRO A 35 -0.73 -11.36 2.83
N LEU A 36 -0.77 -10.19 3.43
CA LEU A 36 -1.33 -8.99 2.81
C LEU A 36 -0.26 -7.99 2.35
N VAL A 37 0.95 -8.08 2.89
CA VAL A 37 2.07 -7.21 2.48
C VAL A 37 3.29 -8.05 2.18
N GLN A 38 3.91 -7.81 1.04
CA GLN A 38 5.18 -8.41 0.63
C GLN A 38 6.25 -7.34 0.53
N VAL A 39 7.39 -7.58 1.18
CA VAL A 39 8.57 -6.72 1.12
C VAL A 39 9.70 -7.45 0.39
N GLU A 40 10.22 -6.84 -0.65
CA GLU A 40 11.37 -7.33 -1.40
C GLU A 40 12.57 -6.43 -1.16
N LEU A 41 13.67 -7.01 -0.73
CA LEU A 41 14.87 -6.31 -0.30
C LEU A 41 16.03 -6.51 -1.28
N LYS A 42 16.80 -5.47 -1.49
CA LYS A 42 18.05 -5.50 -2.25
C LYS A 42 19.19 -4.90 -1.43
N LYS A 43 20.38 -5.27 -1.77
CA LYS A 43 21.59 -4.68 -1.16
C LYS A 43 21.67 -3.18 -1.49
N ARG A 44 22.26 -2.41 -0.59
CA ARG A 44 22.59 -1.01 -0.83
C ARG A 44 23.37 -0.87 -2.14
N GLY A 45 23.04 0.17 -2.92
CA GLY A 45 23.67 0.43 -4.21
C GLY A 45 22.95 -0.20 -5.42
N LEU A 46 22.06 -1.17 -5.22
CA LEU A 46 21.23 -1.71 -6.30
C LEU A 46 19.99 -0.86 -6.54
N GLU A 47 19.53 -0.83 -7.79
CA GLU A 47 18.33 -0.08 -8.15
C GLU A 47 17.05 -0.78 -7.67
N LEU A 48 16.08 0.00 -7.20
CA LEU A 48 14.76 -0.54 -6.80
C LEU A 48 14.03 -1.25 -7.94
N LYS A 49 14.38 -0.93 -9.19
CA LYS A 49 13.79 -1.59 -10.35
C LYS A 49 14.11 -3.08 -10.40
N GLU A 50 15.24 -3.50 -9.85
CA GLU A 50 15.61 -4.92 -9.75
C GLU A 50 14.65 -5.67 -8.79
N ALA A 51 14.36 -5.07 -7.61
CA ALA A 51 13.38 -5.62 -6.69
C ALA A 51 11.98 -5.69 -7.32
N PHE A 52 11.58 -4.63 -8.01
CA PHE A 52 10.31 -4.58 -8.73
C PHE A 52 10.20 -5.69 -9.78
N ASN A 53 11.21 -5.87 -10.60
CA ASN A 53 11.26 -6.93 -11.62
C ASN A 53 11.22 -8.33 -11.00
N GLN A 54 11.78 -8.51 -9.81
CA GLN A 54 11.73 -9.78 -9.08
C GLN A 54 10.30 -10.09 -8.62
N VAL A 55 9.59 -9.13 -8.05
CA VAL A 55 8.17 -9.30 -7.69
C VAL A 55 7.31 -9.63 -8.91
N ILE A 56 7.56 -9.00 -10.07
CA ILE A 56 6.84 -9.34 -11.31
C ILE A 56 7.07 -10.81 -11.70
N ARG A 57 8.29 -11.33 -11.56
CA ARG A 57 8.58 -12.74 -11.83
C ARG A 57 7.81 -13.65 -10.86
N TYR A 58 7.70 -13.28 -9.59
CA TYR A 58 6.90 -14.04 -8.63
C TYR A 58 5.43 -14.14 -9.04
N HIS A 59 4.85 -13.04 -9.53
CA HIS A 59 3.48 -13.05 -10.04
C HIS A 59 3.28 -13.99 -11.22
N LYS A 60 4.23 -14.03 -12.14
CA LYS A 60 4.15 -14.90 -13.32
C LYS A 60 4.30 -16.38 -13.00
N HIS A 61 5.09 -16.72 -11.99
CA HIS A 61 5.55 -18.08 -11.76
C HIS A 61 5.05 -18.73 -10.46
N SER A 62 4.63 -17.96 -9.48
CA SER A 62 4.27 -18.48 -8.15
C SER A 62 2.90 -18.04 -7.66
N TYR A 63 2.57 -16.76 -7.72
CA TYR A 63 1.29 -16.26 -7.20
C TYR A 63 0.09 -16.70 -8.06
N GLY A 64 0.27 -16.89 -9.36
CA GLY A 64 -0.79 -17.30 -10.30
C GLY A 64 -0.87 -18.80 -10.57
N ALA A 65 0.09 -19.59 -10.13
CA ALA A 65 0.22 -21.00 -10.50
C ALA A 65 -0.51 -21.99 -9.56
N GLY A 66 -1.20 -21.50 -8.54
CA GLY A 66 -1.89 -22.35 -7.58
C GLY A 66 -2.81 -21.59 -6.65
N LEU A 67 -3.63 -22.32 -5.91
CA LEU A 67 -4.55 -21.82 -4.87
C LEU A 67 -3.80 -21.30 -3.61
N GLY A 68 -2.62 -20.72 -3.78
CA GLY A 68 -1.77 -20.27 -2.69
C GLY A 68 -2.27 -18.99 -2.03
N LEU A 69 -2.02 -18.85 -0.73
CA LEU A 69 -2.41 -17.68 0.06
C LEU A 69 -1.77 -16.37 -0.43
N PHE A 70 -0.61 -16.44 -1.12
CA PHE A 70 0.10 -15.26 -1.62
C PHE A 70 -0.64 -14.47 -2.73
N GLN A 71 -1.69 -15.03 -3.32
CA GLN A 71 -2.59 -14.28 -4.19
C GLN A 71 -3.34 -13.15 -3.48
N TYR A 72 -3.42 -13.18 -2.15
CA TYR A 72 -4.08 -12.14 -1.34
C TYR A 72 -3.17 -10.96 -1.01
N VAL A 73 -1.90 -10.98 -1.42
CA VAL A 73 -1.00 -9.83 -1.22
C VAL A 73 -1.53 -8.61 -1.94
N GLN A 74 -1.78 -7.54 -1.19
CA GLN A 74 -2.36 -6.29 -1.68
C GLN A 74 -1.32 -5.19 -1.86
N ILE A 75 -0.37 -5.10 -0.93
CA ILE A 75 0.66 -4.07 -0.96
C ILE A 75 2.03 -4.72 -1.10
N TYR A 76 2.79 -4.20 -2.04
CA TYR A 76 4.18 -4.55 -2.27
C TYR A 76 5.07 -3.41 -1.86
N VAL A 77 6.15 -3.73 -1.16
CA VAL A 77 7.19 -2.81 -0.76
C VAL A 77 8.51 -3.28 -1.36
N ILE A 78 9.24 -2.37 -1.97
CA ILE A 78 10.57 -2.62 -2.52
C ILE A 78 11.57 -1.68 -1.86
N SER A 79 12.69 -2.22 -1.39
CA SER A 79 13.70 -1.43 -0.70
C SER A 79 15.12 -1.91 -0.97
N ASN A 80 16.06 -0.96 -0.96
CA ASN A 80 17.50 -1.24 -0.90
C ASN A 80 18.16 -0.69 0.38
N GLY A 81 17.33 -0.46 1.42
CA GLY A 81 17.73 0.12 2.69
C GLY A 81 17.72 1.65 2.70
N VAL A 82 18.13 2.31 1.61
CA VAL A 82 18.21 3.77 1.47
C VAL A 82 16.96 4.34 0.80
N ASN A 83 16.44 3.61 -0.15
CA ASN A 83 15.23 3.98 -0.89
C ASN A 83 14.18 2.89 -0.71
N THR A 84 12.98 3.30 -0.34
CA THR A 84 11.83 2.41 -0.14
C THR A 84 10.62 2.97 -0.84
N LYS A 85 9.96 2.12 -1.61
CA LYS A 85 8.73 2.46 -2.32
C LYS A 85 7.66 1.40 -2.08
N TYR A 86 6.40 1.78 -2.25
CA TYR A 86 5.27 0.88 -2.18
C TYR A 86 4.39 0.99 -3.42
N TYR A 87 3.63 -0.06 -3.70
CA TYR A 87 2.67 -0.12 -4.80
C TYR A 87 1.70 -1.28 -4.59
N THR A 88 0.69 -1.37 -5.44
CA THR A 88 -0.23 -2.49 -5.51
C THR A 88 -0.08 -3.24 -6.81
N TYR A 89 -0.52 -4.48 -6.85
CA TYR A 89 -0.50 -5.25 -8.08
C TYR A 89 -1.55 -4.75 -9.09
N SER A 90 -1.15 -4.68 -10.34
CA SER A 90 -2.06 -4.54 -11.47
C SER A 90 -1.63 -5.48 -12.60
N LYS A 91 -2.54 -5.83 -13.49
CA LYS A 91 -2.23 -6.73 -14.62
C LYS A 91 -1.12 -6.16 -15.51
N GLU A 92 -1.12 -4.86 -15.71
CA GLU A 92 -0.08 -4.12 -16.41
C GLU A 92 0.81 -3.40 -15.40
N GLN A 93 1.89 -4.06 -15.01
CA GLN A 93 2.85 -3.53 -14.04
C GLN A 93 3.84 -2.57 -14.71
N ASP A 94 3.94 -1.36 -14.15
CA ASP A 94 4.93 -0.38 -14.57
C ASP A 94 5.58 0.26 -13.33
N PHE A 95 6.90 0.33 -13.31
CA PHE A 95 7.67 0.92 -12.21
C PHE A 95 7.29 2.39 -11.91
N LYS A 96 6.73 3.12 -12.88
CA LYS A 96 6.22 4.49 -12.67
C LYS A 96 5.08 4.57 -11.67
N PHE A 97 4.38 3.45 -11.39
CA PHE A 97 3.31 3.37 -10.39
C PHE A 97 3.80 2.92 -9.01
N THR A 98 5.10 3.01 -8.75
CA THR A 98 5.67 2.84 -7.42
C THR A 98 5.85 4.19 -6.74
N PHE A 99 5.52 4.31 -5.46
CA PHE A 99 5.46 5.59 -4.75
C PHE A 99 6.37 5.57 -3.53
N TYR A 100 7.05 6.69 -3.26
CA TYR A 100 7.63 6.95 -1.96
C TYR A 100 6.54 7.35 -0.98
N TRP A 101 6.66 6.94 0.27
CA TRP A 101 5.86 7.53 1.33
C TRP A 101 6.39 8.93 1.68
N THR A 102 5.52 9.79 2.18
CA THR A 102 5.90 11.13 2.66
C THR A 102 5.18 11.43 3.97
N ASP A 103 5.67 12.41 4.71
CA ASP A 103 4.91 13.02 5.79
C ASP A 103 3.82 13.99 5.25
N GLU A 104 3.08 14.62 6.14
CA GLU A 104 2.04 15.61 5.82
C GLU A 104 2.56 16.85 5.10
N LYS A 105 3.85 17.16 5.23
CA LYS A 105 4.54 18.28 4.56
C LYS A 105 5.17 17.88 3.24
N ASN A 106 4.85 16.69 2.72
CA ASN A 106 5.43 16.09 1.52
C ASN A 106 6.95 15.83 1.62
N LYS A 107 7.52 15.80 2.83
CA LYS A 107 8.91 15.35 3.02
C LYS A 107 8.97 13.84 2.80
N ARG A 108 9.84 13.41 1.89
CA ARG A 108 10.00 11.99 1.54
C ARG A 108 10.57 11.20 2.71
N ILE A 109 9.98 10.04 2.96
CA ILE A 109 10.45 9.01 3.88
C ILE A 109 10.97 7.86 3.02
N SER A 110 12.28 7.84 2.79
CA SER A 110 12.91 6.88 1.88
C SER A 110 13.68 5.77 2.59
N ASP A 111 14.27 6.05 3.74
CA ASP A 111 14.96 5.04 4.53
C ASP A 111 14.00 3.91 4.94
N LEU A 112 14.51 2.66 4.96
CA LEU A 112 13.67 1.50 5.25
C LEU A 112 13.16 1.49 6.69
N GLU A 113 13.97 1.90 7.65
CA GLU A 113 13.60 1.90 9.06
C GLU A 113 12.53 2.96 9.35
N ASP A 114 12.74 4.18 8.85
CA ASP A 114 11.74 5.25 8.92
C ASP A 114 10.43 4.86 8.21
N PHE A 115 10.53 4.21 7.07
CA PHE A 115 9.36 3.71 6.34
C PHE A 115 8.65 2.61 7.13
N ALA A 116 9.37 1.69 7.74
CA ALA A 116 8.78 0.61 8.52
C ALA A 116 8.03 1.14 9.74
N THR A 117 8.61 2.10 10.46
CA THR A 117 7.98 2.71 11.64
C THR A 117 6.78 3.59 11.32
N THR A 118 6.69 4.14 10.10
CA THR A 118 5.60 5.04 9.68
C THR A 118 4.55 4.33 8.84
N PHE A 119 4.93 3.75 7.70
CA PHE A 119 4.00 3.16 6.75
C PHE A 119 3.57 1.74 7.15
N LEU A 120 4.50 0.92 7.69
CA LEU A 120 4.19 -0.46 8.13
C LEU A 120 3.74 -0.54 9.58
N ASP A 121 3.56 0.60 10.28
CA ASP A 121 2.89 0.61 11.59
C ASP A 121 1.57 -0.15 11.52
N LYS A 122 1.27 -0.93 12.56
CA LYS A 122 0.11 -1.85 12.60
C LYS A 122 -1.20 -1.15 12.26
N CYS A 123 -1.46 -0.01 12.88
CA CYS A 123 -2.69 0.73 12.65
C CYS A 123 -2.71 1.34 11.25
N HIS A 124 -1.57 1.87 10.81
CA HIS A 124 -1.46 2.53 9.51
C HIS A 124 -1.60 1.54 8.35
N ILE A 125 -0.85 0.44 8.36
CA ILE A 125 -0.91 -0.54 7.26
C ILE A 125 -2.28 -1.20 7.16
N SER A 126 -2.93 -1.53 8.27
CA SER A 126 -4.31 -2.03 8.25
C SER A 126 -5.28 -1.01 7.67
N LYS A 127 -5.13 0.24 8.03
CA LYS A 127 -5.95 1.34 7.51
C LYS A 127 -5.72 1.52 6.00
N MET A 128 -4.47 1.44 5.54
CA MET A 128 -4.13 1.49 4.11
C MET A 128 -4.81 0.37 3.33
N ILE A 129 -4.75 -0.87 3.81
CA ILE A 129 -5.34 -2.04 3.16
C ILE A 129 -6.86 -1.97 3.14
N THR A 130 -7.49 -1.71 4.29
CA THR A 130 -8.95 -1.83 4.42
C THR A 130 -9.72 -0.60 3.98
N ARG A 131 -9.09 0.57 4.05
CA ARG A 131 -9.75 1.86 3.82
C ARG A 131 -9.22 2.64 2.62
N TYR A 132 -7.90 2.58 2.34
CA TYR A 132 -7.25 3.43 1.34
C TYR A 132 -6.77 2.71 0.09
N THR A 133 -7.08 1.43 -0.06
CA THR A 133 -7.05 0.75 -1.34
C THR A 133 -8.40 0.87 -2.05
N VAL A 134 -8.36 0.87 -3.38
CA VAL A 134 -9.53 0.95 -4.26
C VAL A 134 -9.41 -0.13 -5.31
N LEU A 135 -10.44 -0.96 -5.43
CA LEU A 135 -10.56 -1.92 -6.52
C LEU A 135 -11.25 -1.23 -7.71
N HIS A 136 -10.52 -1.12 -8.82
CA HIS A 136 -11.07 -0.67 -10.09
C HIS A 136 -11.54 -1.89 -10.88
N GLU A 137 -12.82 -2.21 -10.80
CA GLU A 137 -13.39 -3.43 -11.37
C GLU A 137 -13.19 -3.53 -12.89
N GLY A 138 -13.39 -2.43 -13.63
CA GLY A 138 -13.27 -2.42 -15.09
C GLY A 138 -11.88 -2.86 -15.57
N ASN A 139 -10.82 -2.45 -14.88
CA ASN A 139 -9.44 -2.81 -15.23
C ASN A 139 -8.89 -3.98 -14.39
N LYS A 140 -9.70 -4.51 -13.44
CA LYS A 140 -9.25 -5.51 -12.47
C LYS A 140 -7.94 -5.09 -11.78
N GLN A 141 -7.88 -3.84 -11.37
CA GLN A 141 -6.71 -3.21 -10.80
C GLN A 141 -6.95 -2.80 -9.35
N LEU A 142 -6.06 -3.19 -8.47
CA LEU A 142 -6.01 -2.65 -7.12
C LEU A 142 -5.16 -1.37 -7.13
N MET A 143 -5.68 -0.29 -6.56
CA MET A 143 -4.98 0.98 -6.43
C MET A 143 -4.85 1.35 -4.97
N VAL A 144 -3.69 1.88 -4.58
CA VAL A 144 -3.44 2.44 -3.25
C VAL A 144 -3.27 3.95 -3.37
N LEU A 145 -3.80 4.69 -2.41
CA LEU A 145 -3.64 6.15 -2.39
C LEU A 145 -2.16 6.54 -2.27
N ARG A 146 -1.80 7.58 -3.01
CA ARG A 146 -0.52 8.28 -2.83
C ARG A 146 -0.54 9.08 -1.53
N PRO A 147 0.62 9.42 -0.93
CA PRO A 147 0.65 10.11 0.36
C PRO A 147 -0.22 11.35 0.43
N TYR A 148 -0.07 12.27 -0.52
CA TYR A 148 -0.85 13.52 -0.54
C TYR A 148 -2.36 13.27 -0.72
N GLN A 149 -2.78 12.19 -1.40
CA GLN A 149 -4.19 11.80 -1.50
C GLN A 149 -4.70 11.27 -0.16
N TYR A 150 -3.89 10.45 0.52
CA TYR A 150 -4.19 9.94 1.85
C TYR A 150 -4.41 11.09 2.83
N TYR A 151 -3.46 12.02 2.94
CA TYR A 151 -3.59 13.16 3.84
C TYR A 151 -4.76 14.08 3.46
N ALA A 152 -5.01 14.28 2.18
CA ALA A 152 -6.17 15.06 1.71
C ALA A 152 -7.49 14.42 2.17
N VAL A 153 -7.64 13.10 2.01
CA VAL A 153 -8.84 12.38 2.45
C VAL A 153 -8.99 12.45 3.98
N GLU A 154 -7.91 12.24 4.75
CA GLU A 154 -7.95 12.35 6.20
C GLU A 154 -8.39 13.75 6.65
N ARG A 155 -7.86 14.82 6.04
CA ARG A 155 -8.25 16.20 6.35
C ARG A 155 -9.70 16.51 5.97
N ILE A 156 -10.23 15.96 4.87
CA ILE A 156 -11.65 16.08 4.53
C ILE A 156 -12.51 15.43 5.62
N ILE A 157 -12.17 14.21 6.02
CA ILE A 157 -12.93 13.47 7.02
C ILE A 157 -12.90 14.19 8.38
N GLU A 158 -11.73 14.65 8.80
CA GLU A 158 -11.55 15.42 10.01
C GLU A 158 -12.41 16.70 9.98
N LYS A 159 -12.33 17.45 8.88
CA LYS A 159 -13.09 18.69 8.71
C LYS A 159 -14.60 18.46 8.81
N VAL A 160 -15.12 17.44 8.16
CA VAL A 160 -16.56 17.11 8.20
C VAL A 160 -17.01 16.69 9.61
N LYS A 161 -16.14 16.02 10.38
CA LYS A 161 -16.46 15.59 11.74
C LYS A 161 -16.40 16.71 12.76
N THR A 162 -15.53 17.69 12.55
CA THR A 162 -15.20 18.69 13.58
C THR A 162 -15.71 20.10 13.28
N SER A 163 -16.24 20.34 12.07
CA SER A 163 -16.61 21.69 11.65
C SER A 163 -17.75 21.69 10.65
N THR A 164 -18.61 22.70 10.73
CA THR A 164 -19.69 22.98 9.77
C THR A 164 -19.27 24.01 8.71
N THR A 165 -18.07 24.57 8.80
CA THR A 165 -17.58 25.58 7.85
C THR A 165 -17.07 24.95 6.56
N ASN A 166 -17.16 25.70 5.46
CA ASN A 166 -16.60 25.29 4.18
C ASN A 166 -15.08 25.07 4.24
N GLY A 167 -14.55 24.27 3.32
CA GLY A 167 -13.13 24.03 3.16
C GLY A 167 -12.78 23.83 1.70
N TYR A 168 -11.49 23.85 1.40
CA TYR A 168 -10.99 23.54 0.07
C TYR A 168 -9.70 22.71 0.17
N ILE A 169 -9.41 21.96 -0.88
CA ILE A 169 -8.16 21.25 -1.06
C ILE A 169 -7.54 21.68 -2.39
N TRP A 170 -6.30 22.13 -2.32
CA TRP A 170 -5.57 22.54 -3.48
C TRP A 170 -4.86 21.34 -4.12
N HIS A 171 -5.30 20.97 -5.31
CA HIS A 171 -4.72 19.90 -6.11
C HIS A 171 -4.29 20.41 -7.48
N THR A 172 -3.11 20.02 -7.93
CA THR A 172 -2.65 20.31 -9.29
C THR A 172 -3.41 19.45 -10.32
N THR A 173 -3.36 19.86 -11.59
CA THR A 173 -3.91 19.06 -12.70
C THR A 173 -3.18 17.72 -12.78
N GLY A 174 -3.90 16.63 -13.04
CA GLY A 174 -3.31 15.29 -13.12
C GLY A 174 -2.93 14.63 -11.79
N SER A 175 -3.15 15.28 -10.64
CA SER A 175 -2.82 14.72 -9.32
C SER A 175 -3.78 13.64 -8.81
N GLY A 176 -4.81 13.27 -9.60
CA GLY A 176 -5.78 12.24 -9.19
C GLY A 176 -6.86 12.74 -8.25
N LYS A 177 -7.35 13.97 -8.45
CA LYS A 177 -8.49 14.55 -7.71
C LYS A 177 -9.68 13.62 -7.63
N THR A 178 -10.00 12.95 -8.74
CA THR A 178 -11.13 12.00 -8.84
C THR A 178 -11.00 10.88 -7.81
N LEU A 179 -9.83 10.29 -7.67
CA LEU A 179 -9.60 9.20 -6.70
C LEU A 179 -9.72 9.71 -5.26
N THR A 180 -9.18 10.91 -4.98
CA THR A 180 -9.29 11.56 -3.66
C THR A 180 -10.75 11.84 -3.31
N SER A 181 -11.52 12.46 -4.22
CA SER A 181 -12.94 12.78 -4.02
C SER A 181 -13.79 11.52 -3.85
N PHE A 182 -13.58 10.52 -4.72
CA PHE A 182 -14.26 9.23 -4.62
C PHE A 182 -14.04 8.59 -3.26
N LYS A 183 -12.78 8.54 -2.81
CA LYS A 183 -12.44 7.87 -1.54
C LYS A 183 -13.00 8.64 -0.34
N ALA A 184 -12.93 9.95 -0.33
CA ALA A 184 -13.55 10.78 0.71
C ALA A 184 -15.06 10.56 0.77
N SER A 185 -15.76 10.60 -0.37
CA SER A 185 -17.20 10.35 -0.45
C SER A 185 -17.58 8.95 0.02
N GLN A 186 -16.84 7.92 -0.40
CA GLN A 186 -17.06 6.54 0.02
C GLN A 186 -16.93 6.36 1.53
N ILE A 187 -15.97 7.04 2.15
CA ILE A 187 -15.78 6.96 3.60
C ILE A 187 -16.86 7.76 4.33
N LEU A 188 -17.15 8.99 3.89
CA LEU A 188 -18.14 9.85 4.53
C LEU A 188 -19.55 9.27 4.45
N SER A 189 -19.90 8.58 3.35
CA SER A 189 -21.22 7.95 3.22
C SER A 189 -21.49 6.82 4.22
N ARG A 190 -20.45 6.31 4.87
CA ARG A 190 -20.54 5.26 5.89
C ARG A 190 -20.54 5.81 7.33
N ILE A 191 -20.35 7.11 7.50
CA ILE A 191 -20.39 7.75 8.81
C ILE A 191 -21.86 7.97 9.15
N PRO A 192 -22.36 7.43 10.28
CA PRO A 192 -23.73 7.71 10.72
C PRO A 192 -23.95 9.23 10.81
N LYS A 193 -25.08 9.71 10.30
CA LYS A 193 -25.49 11.09 10.54
C LYS A 193 -25.78 11.22 12.05
N VAL A 194 -25.09 12.13 12.68
CA VAL A 194 -25.38 12.56 14.04
C VAL A 194 -26.63 13.46 14.00
#